data_ed3a5ade4b1b810b5823859a0811ae51
#
_entry.id   ed3a5ade4b1b810b5823859a0811ae51
#
_cell.length_a   1.000
_cell.length_b   1.000
_cell.length_c   1.000
_cell.angle_alpha   90.00
_cell.angle_beta   90.00
_cell.angle_gamma   90.00
#
_symmetry.space_group_name_H-M   'P 1'
#
loop_
_entity.id
_entity.type
_entity.pdbx_description
1 polymer ?
#
loop_
_entity_poly.entity_id
_entity_poly.type
_entity_poly.pdbx_seq_one_letter_code
_entity_poly.pdbx_strand_id
1 'polypeptide(L)'
;MKVEQIYSILNTVTGEITGKTGLLREDLSNLSDLGTEVFGASSVDNYVKSLVNHIGKVVFVDRVYNGSVPSIMMDSWEFGSVLQKVSCEIPDAVENESWELENGKTYNPNIFYKPVVSSKFFNNKLTFEINRSFTEMQVKESFSSAEQMNGFLSMIQNSVEKSLTVKIDSLVMRTINRGIAETINNSIPDGLIGNISTPKAVNLLKLYNDEYNKTLDAAHAMYDIDFIRYAAYVMMVTKERMSKLSTLYNVGEKDRFTPADSLHCVMLADFRKTIDVFCKASTFNESFVGVPDAELVPYWQGSGKNYSFNDISTIKVKLPTGSGTQTKDVNISGVLAIMFDNDAMGVANLSRRVTTNYNAKAEFYTNFYKFDAGYYIDLNENIVVFYVANGETGFKIDTTQAPSGTYTSAIIRGVDIDIDSKTSIPSGIPVKLVISSPSALSAKPVVKMNTSPQTVSDYDSENKRYTCDISSVTANITVESGT
;
A
#
# COMPACT_ATOMS: atom_id res chain seq x y z
N MET A 1 4.13 -27.56 19.63
CA MET A 1 4.90 -28.57 18.87
C MET A 1 4.29 -29.95 19.07
N LYS A 2 4.37 -30.83 18.05
CA LYS A 2 4.00 -32.26 18.23
C LYS A 2 5.17 -33.02 18.86
N VAL A 3 4.87 -34.11 19.54
CA VAL A 3 5.91 -34.97 20.22
C VAL A 3 6.95 -35.45 19.20
N GLU A 4 6.52 -35.84 18.02
CA GLU A 4 7.40 -36.24 16.92
C GLU A 4 8.43 -35.18 16.49
N GLN A 5 8.04 -33.90 16.47
CA GLN A 5 8.95 -32.79 16.17
C GLN A 5 9.97 -32.58 17.29
N ILE A 6 9.54 -32.71 18.55
CA ILE A 6 10.42 -32.61 19.70
C ILE A 6 11.44 -33.75 19.69
N TYR A 7 10.98 -35.00 19.46
CA TYR A 7 11.83 -36.16 19.30
C TYR A 7 12.88 -35.96 18.20
N SER A 8 12.45 -35.47 17.02
CA SER A 8 13.34 -35.23 15.91
C SER A 8 14.44 -34.21 16.22
N ILE A 9 14.09 -33.11 16.90
CA ILE A 9 15.06 -32.07 17.30
C ILE A 9 16.04 -32.64 18.31
N LEU A 10 15.56 -33.24 19.39
CA LEU A 10 16.39 -33.75 20.45
C LEU A 10 17.31 -34.88 19.99
N ASN A 11 16.80 -35.78 19.13
CA ASN A 11 17.61 -36.89 18.59
C ASN A 11 18.70 -36.37 17.64
N THR A 12 18.40 -35.35 16.79
CA THR A 12 19.38 -34.72 15.94
C THR A 12 20.49 -34.03 16.74
N VAL A 13 20.12 -33.22 17.73
CA VAL A 13 21.08 -32.50 18.58
C VAL A 13 21.93 -33.47 19.39
N THR A 14 21.32 -34.54 19.94
CA THR A 14 22.05 -35.58 20.66
C THR A 14 23.06 -36.29 19.77
N GLY A 15 22.66 -36.63 18.53
CA GLY A 15 23.56 -37.23 17.55
C GLY A 15 24.72 -36.32 17.15
N GLU A 16 24.49 -35.05 16.96
CA GLU A 16 25.51 -34.04 16.60
C GLU A 16 26.57 -33.87 17.73
N ILE A 17 26.15 -33.91 18.99
CA ILE A 17 27.02 -33.56 20.12
C ILE A 17 27.67 -34.80 20.74
N THR A 18 26.91 -35.89 20.93
CA THR A 18 27.40 -37.09 21.56
C THR A 18 27.98 -38.13 20.59
N GLY A 19 27.71 -37.96 19.30
CA GLY A 19 28.07 -38.95 18.27
C GLY A 19 27.25 -40.25 18.35
N LYS A 20 26.24 -40.34 19.23
CA LYS A 20 25.39 -41.51 19.43
C LYS A 20 23.98 -41.19 18.94
N THR A 21 23.41 -42.03 18.13
CA THR A 21 22.02 -41.94 17.63
C THR A 21 21.13 -42.95 18.35
N GLY A 22 19.84 -42.64 18.51
CA GLY A 22 18.85 -43.56 19.08
C GLY A 22 18.86 -43.65 20.60
N LEU A 23 19.48 -42.71 21.31
CA LEU A 23 19.46 -42.68 22.77
C LEU A 23 18.07 -42.27 23.32
N LEU A 24 17.32 -41.50 22.56
CA LEU A 24 15.98 -41.03 22.92
C LEU A 24 14.92 -41.97 22.33
N ARG A 25 13.89 -42.28 23.09
CA ARG A 25 12.71 -43.02 22.63
C ARG A 25 11.71 -42.04 21.95
N GLU A 26 10.97 -42.53 20.99
CA GLU A 26 10.00 -41.71 20.24
C GLU A 26 8.89 -41.11 21.12
N ASP A 27 8.55 -41.78 22.22
CA ASP A 27 7.59 -41.33 23.23
C ASP A 27 8.17 -40.36 24.27
N LEU A 28 9.45 -40.04 24.16
CA LEU A 28 10.21 -39.19 25.13
C LEU A 28 10.23 -39.73 26.56
N SER A 29 9.91 -41.03 26.80
CA SER A 29 9.79 -41.60 28.14
C SER A 29 11.12 -41.65 28.90
N ASN A 30 12.24 -41.64 28.20
CA ASN A 30 13.58 -41.67 28.79
C ASN A 30 14.32 -40.31 28.71
N LEU A 31 13.58 -39.21 28.65
CA LEU A 31 14.15 -37.87 28.53
C LEU A 31 15.03 -37.50 29.74
N SER A 32 14.63 -37.93 30.94
CA SER A 32 15.40 -37.72 32.19
C SER A 32 16.76 -38.41 32.17
N ASP A 33 16.80 -39.64 31.62
CA ASP A 33 18.07 -40.40 31.49
C ASP A 33 19.01 -39.72 30.49
N LEU A 34 18.45 -39.24 29.36
CA LEU A 34 19.19 -38.45 28.39
C LEU A 34 19.72 -37.15 29.02
N GLY A 35 18.91 -36.47 29.82
CA GLY A 35 19.31 -35.26 30.54
C GLY A 35 20.53 -35.55 31.45
N THR A 36 20.52 -36.66 32.19
CA THR A 36 21.63 -37.06 33.05
C THR A 36 22.89 -37.35 32.26
N GLU A 37 22.80 -38.03 31.13
CA GLU A 37 23.96 -38.31 30.24
C GLU A 37 24.53 -37.04 29.62
N VAL A 38 23.68 -36.14 29.13
CA VAL A 38 24.08 -34.88 28.52
C VAL A 38 24.71 -33.92 29.53
N PHE A 39 24.10 -33.75 30.69
CA PHE A 39 24.64 -32.84 31.73
C PHE A 39 25.81 -33.41 32.51
N GLY A 40 26.07 -34.71 32.43
CA GLY A 40 27.28 -35.33 32.96
C GLY A 40 28.51 -35.18 32.06
N ALA A 41 28.34 -34.76 30.80
CA ALA A 41 29.40 -34.58 29.84
C ALA A 41 29.94 -33.12 29.83
N SER A 42 31.20 -32.94 29.47
CA SER A 42 31.84 -31.62 29.36
C SER A 42 31.32 -30.75 28.21
N SER A 43 30.28 -31.17 27.51
CA SER A 43 29.73 -30.57 26.32
C SER A 43 28.35 -29.90 26.47
N VAL A 44 27.93 -29.64 27.73
CA VAL A 44 26.59 -29.06 28.05
C VAL A 44 26.32 -27.78 27.27
N ASP A 45 27.27 -26.86 27.26
CA ASP A 45 27.11 -25.59 26.57
C ASP A 45 26.86 -25.75 25.08
N ASN A 46 27.59 -26.68 24.43
CA ASN A 46 27.41 -26.96 23.02
C ASN A 46 26.06 -27.63 22.74
N TYR A 47 25.60 -28.49 23.63
CA TYR A 47 24.30 -29.15 23.54
C TYR A 47 23.15 -28.14 23.64
N VAL A 48 23.16 -27.30 24.66
CA VAL A 48 22.14 -26.26 24.82
C VAL A 48 22.13 -25.28 23.64
N LYS A 49 23.31 -24.87 23.21
CA LYS A 49 23.45 -23.97 22.02
C LYS A 49 22.90 -24.61 20.75
N SER A 50 23.23 -25.89 20.49
CA SER A 50 22.71 -26.62 19.33
C SER A 50 21.21 -26.82 19.43
N LEU A 51 20.69 -27.22 20.61
CA LEU A 51 19.26 -27.39 20.87
C LEU A 51 18.48 -26.10 20.56
N VAL A 52 18.92 -24.97 21.07
CA VAL A 52 18.25 -23.68 20.90
C VAL A 52 18.31 -23.21 19.45
N ASN A 53 19.41 -23.49 18.75
CA ASN A 53 19.52 -23.19 17.31
C ASN A 53 18.54 -24.02 16.47
N HIS A 54 18.41 -25.33 16.76
CA HIS A 54 17.47 -26.19 16.06
C HIS A 54 16.01 -25.81 16.34
N ILE A 55 15.67 -25.49 17.58
CA ILE A 55 14.35 -24.94 17.93
C ILE A 55 14.08 -23.66 17.14
N GLY A 56 15.04 -22.75 17.09
CA GLY A 56 14.94 -21.51 16.34
C GLY A 56 14.67 -21.75 14.86
N LYS A 57 15.36 -22.69 14.23
CA LYS A 57 15.13 -23.05 12.83
C LYS A 57 13.72 -23.59 12.60
N VAL A 58 13.24 -24.49 13.43
CA VAL A 58 11.89 -25.08 13.30
C VAL A 58 10.79 -24.02 13.46
N VAL A 59 10.95 -23.09 14.41
CA VAL A 59 9.99 -22.00 14.61
C VAL A 59 9.90 -21.08 13.39
N PHE A 60 10.99 -20.87 12.66
CA PHE A 60 11.00 -19.92 11.55
C PHE A 60 10.62 -20.51 10.19
N VAL A 61 10.81 -21.82 9.98
CA VAL A 61 10.72 -22.41 8.62
C VAL A 61 9.29 -22.71 8.20
N ASP A 62 8.42 -23.13 9.12
CA ASP A 62 7.13 -23.75 8.75
C ASP A 62 5.91 -22.86 8.96
N ARG A 63 6.09 -21.53 9.04
CA ARG A 63 4.97 -20.69 9.39
C ARG A 63 4.35 -19.99 8.18
N VAL A 64 3.03 -20.19 8.01
CA VAL A 64 2.18 -19.39 7.13
C VAL A 64 1.78 -18.10 7.86
N TYR A 65 1.93 -16.96 7.18
CA TYR A 65 1.45 -15.69 7.68
C TYR A 65 -0.09 -15.65 7.68
N ASN A 66 -0.67 -15.29 8.82
CA ASN A 66 -2.11 -15.10 9.02
C ASN A 66 -2.37 -13.70 9.61
N GLY A 67 -1.87 -12.66 8.95
CA GLY A 67 -2.07 -11.27 9.34
C GLY A 67 -3.35 -10.66 8.78
N SER A 68 -3.52 -9.34 8.98
CA SER A 68 -4.72 -8.59 8.60
C SER A 68 -4.93 -8.53 7.09
N VAL A 69 -3.84 -8.51 6.30
CA VAL A 69 -3.90 -8.39 4.84
C VAL A 69 -2.90 -9.36 4.20
N PRO A 70 -3.26 -10.65 4.07
CA PRO A 70 -2.37 -11.64 3.49
C PRO A 70 -2.12 -11.46 1.99
N SER A 71 -2.97 -10.75 1.26
CA SER A 71 -2.87 -10.58 -0.19
C SER A 71 -1.59 -9.88 -0.67
N ILE A 72 -0.99 -9.03 0.15
CA ILE A 72 0.27 -8.35 -0.22
C ILE A 72 1.53 -9.13 0.15
N MET A 73 1.39 -10.30 0.77
CA MET A 73 2.53 -11.17 1.08
C MET A 73 2.99 -11.90 -0.17
N MET A 74 4.28 -11.78 -0.47
CA MET A 74 4.95 -12.43 -1.60
C MET A 74 5.90 -13.51 -1.12
N ASP A 75 6.23 -14.43 -2.03
CA ASP A 75 7.36 -15.34 -1.85
C ASP A 75 8.68 -14.58 -1.75
N SER A 76 9.65 -15.21 -1.09
CA SER A 76 10.97 -14.58 -0.91
C SER A 76 11.65 -14.34 -2.26
N TRP A 77 12.36 -13.23 -2.38
CA TRP A 77 13.27 -12.97 -3.50
C TRP A 77 14.49 -13.89 -3.35
N GLU A 78 14.56 -14.94 -4.09
CA GLU A 78 15.53 -16.02 -3.86
C GLU A 78 16.98 -15.58 -4.01
N PHE A 79 17.27 -14.60 -4.87
CA PHE A 79 18.65 -14.19 -5.17
C PHE A 79 18.83 -12.67 -5.07
N GLY A 80 19.28 -12.22 -3.92
CA GLY A 80 19.68 -10.85 -3.72
C GLY A 80 18.72 -9.99 -2.90
N SER A 81 19.14 -8.76 -2.61
CA SER A 81 18.36 -7.79 -1.83
C SER A 81 17.56 -6.81 -2.69
N VAL A 82 17.54 -7.02 -4.01
CA VAL A 82 16.94 -6.10 -4.98
C VAL A 82 15.91 -6.84 -5.83
N LEU A 83 14.68 -6.34 -5.81
CA LEU A 83 13.64 -6.75 -6.75
C LEU A 83 13.73 -5.88 -8.00
N GLN A 84 13.89 -6.50 -9.16
CA GLN A 84 13.82 -5.82 -10.45
C GLN A 84 12.47 -6.09 -11.11
N LYS A 85 11.75 -5.02 -11.43
CA LYS A 85 10.53 -5.08 -12.23
C LYS A 85 10.83 -4.49 -13.60
N VAL A 86 10.60 -5.28 -14.65
CA VAL A 86 10.75 -4.85 -16.04
C VAL A 86 9.37 -4.71 -16.65
N SER A 87 9.08 -3.55 -17.22
CA SER A 87 7.83 -3.28 -17.93
C SER A 87 8.12 -2.82 -19.36
N CYS A 88 7.31 -3.31 -20.29
CA CYS A 88 7.31 -2.87 -21.68
C CYS A 88 6.01 -2.08 -21.94
N GLU A 89 6.11 -0.99 -22.67
CA GLU A 89 4.92 -0.26 -23.12
C GLU A 89 4.16 -1.11 -24.14
N ILE A 90 2.84 -1.02 -24.11
CA ILE A 90 1.97 -1.76 -25.04
C ILE A 90 2.06 -1.08 -26.40
N PRO A 91 2.46 -1.79 -27.45
CA PRO A 91 2.52 -1.20 -28.80
C PRO A 91 1.11 -0.93 -29.33
N ASP A 92 0.93 0.19 -30.00
CA ASP A 92 -0.31 0.48 -30.72
C ASP A 92 -0.52 -0.50 -31.88
N ALA A 93 -1.73 -1.04 -31.95
CA ALA A 93 -2.16 -1.83 -33.10
C ALA A 93 -2.69 -0.87 -34.17
N VAL A 94 -2.01 -0.83 -35.31
CA VAL A 94 -2.39 -0.01 -36.44
C VAL A 94 -3.20 -0.87 -37.42
N GLU A 95 -4.28 -0.31 -37.97
CA GLU A 95 -5.07 -0.99 -38.99
C GLU A 95 -4.19 -1.22 -40.23
N ASN A 96 -4.27 -2.41 -40.81
CA ASN A 96 -3.46 -2.79 -41.95
C ASN A 96 -4.07 -2.21 -43.23
N GLU A 97 -3.33 -1.34 -43.91
CA GLU A 97 -3.74 -0.70 -45.18
C GLU A 97 -3.74 -1.67 -46.39
N SER A 98 -3.61 -2.98 -46.19
CA SER A 98 -3.53 -3.96 -47.30
C SER A 98 -4.76 -4.01 -48.22
N TRP A 99 -5.89 -3.50 -47.76
CA TRP A 99 -7.14 -3.40 -48.54
C TRP A 99 -7.29 -2.07 -49.28
N GLU A 100 -6.49 -1.05 -48.96
CA GLU A 100 -6.57 0.32 -49.49
C GLU A 100 -5.21 0.77 -50.01
N LEU A 101 -4.56 -0.05 -50.83
CA LEU A 101 -3.26 0.29 -51.39
C LEU A 101 -3.41 1.47 -52.40
N GLU A 102 -2.76 2.58 -52.11
CA GLU A 102 -2.74 3.75 -52.96
C GLU A 102 -1.59 3.72 -53.99
N ASN A 103 -1.89 4.07 -55.23
CA ASN A 103 -0.89 4.11 -56.27
C ASN A 103 0.08 5.33 -56.04
N GLY A 104 1.37 5.04 -55.96
CA GLY A 104 2.41 6.01 -55.67
C GLY A 104 2.78 6.18 -54.20
N LYS A 105 2.09 5.51 -53.27
CA LYS A 105 2.48 5.42 -51.85
C LYS A 105 3.57 4.36 -51.67
N THR A 106 4.61 4.66 -50.90
CA THR A 106 5.71 3.72 -50.61
C THR A 106 5.47 3.01 -49.27
N TYR A 107 5.41 1.69 -49.31
CA TYR A 107 5.29 0.85 -48.10
C TYR A 107 6.66 0.26 -47.77
N ASN A 108 7.31 0.80 -46.75
CA ASN A 108 8.64 0.35 -46.33
C ASN A 108 8.56 -0.81 -45.33
N PRO A 109 8.93 -2.06 -45.69
CA PRO A 109 8.86 -3.20 -44.77
C PRO A 109 10.02 -3.26 -43.75
N ASN A 110 11.01 -2.38 -43.88
CA ASN A 110 12.26 -2.44 -43.10
C ASN A 110 12.30 -1.40 -41.98
N ILE A 111 11.14 -0.99 -41.45
CA ILE A 111 11.06 -0.08 -40.31
C ILE A 111 11.31 -0.90 -39.03
N PHE A 112 12.33 -0.50 -38.25
CA PHE A 112 12.58 -1.10 -36.95
C PHE A 112 11.77 -0.39 -35.87
N TYR A 113 10.76 -1.07 -35.32
CA TYR A 113 9.94 -0.59 -34.21
C TYR A 113 10.61 -0.99 -32.92
N LYS A 114 11.31 -0.04 -32.28
CA LYS A 114 12.02 -0.30 -31.02
C LYS A 114 11.01 -0.38 -29.86
N PRO A 115 10.97 -1.51 -29.10
CA PRO A 115 10.14 -1.59 -27.90
C PRO A 115 10.66 -0.62 -26.83
N VAL A 116 9.75 0.09 -26.19
CA VAL A 116 10.06 0.96 -25.05
C VAL A 116 9.98 0.12 -23.79
N VAL A 117 11.15 -0.17 -23.21
CA VAL A 117 11.28 -1.00 -22.01
C VAL A 117 11.80 -0.12 -20.88
N SER A 118 11.17 -0.20 -19.73
CA SER A 118 11.61 0.44 -18.49
C SER A 118 11.86 -0.60 -17.41
N SER A 119 12.88 -0.37 -16.57
CA SER A 119 13.15 -1.22 -15.42
C SER A 119 13.17 -0.38 -14.14
N LYS A 120 12.55 -0.89 -13.09
CA LYS A 120 12.51 -0.29 -11.77
C LYS A 120 13.09 -1.25 -10.75
N PHE A 121 13.93 -0.73 -9.87
CA PHE A 121 14.62 -1.52 -8.84
C PHE A 121 14.10 -1.14 -7.46
N PHE A 122 13.71 -2.14 -6.67
CA PHE A 122 13.27 -1.97 -5.29
C PHE A 122 14.25 -2.67 -4.36
N ASN A 123 14.84 -1.93 -3.43
CA ASN A 123 15.85 -2.43 -2.49
C ASN A 123 15.50 -2.13 -1.03
N ASN A 124 14.25 -1.76 -0.75
CA ASN A 124 13.83 -1.47 0.62
C ASN A 124 13.83 -2.75 1.44
N LYS A 125 14.65 -2.77 2.48
CA LYS A 125 14.85 -3.91 3.36
C LYS A 125 14.84 -3.45 4.80
N LEU A 126 14.20 -4.24 5.67
CA LEU A 126 14.20 -4.07 7.11
C LEU A 126 14.64 -5.37 7.77
N THR A 127 15.51 -5.25 8.77
CA THR A 127 15.90 -6.37 9.62
C THR A 127 15.23 -6.19 10.99
N PHE A 128 14.42 -7.16 11.36
CA PHE A 128 13.83 -7.22 12.70
C PHE A 128 14.63 -8.19 13.56
N GLU A 129 14.71 -7.89 14.85
CA GLU A 129 15.38 -8.72 15.83
C GLU A 129 14.46 -8.98 17.04
N ILE A 130 14.35 -10.24 17.42
CA ILE A 130 13.61 -10.67 18.60
C ILE A 130 14.61 -11.33 19.54
N ASN A 131 14.76 -10.79 20.74
CA ASN A 131 15.72 -11.28 21.72
C ASN A 131 15.01 -12.09 22.80
N ARG A 132 15.55 -13.27 23.10
CA ARG A 132 15.07 -14.14 24.19
C ARG A 132 16.24 -14.70 24.96
N SER A 133 16.16 -14.64 26.29
CA SER A 133 17.17 -15.17 27.20
C SER A 133 16.57 -16.29 28.07
N PHE A 134 17.36 -17.32 28.32
CA PHE A 134 17.02 -18.45 29.17
C PHE A 134 18.19 -18.74 30.09
N THR A 135 17.90 -19.01 31.38
CA THR A 135 18.96 -19.44 32.29
C THR A 135 19.30 -20.89 32.03
N GLU A 136 20.55 -21.27 32.29
CA GLU A 136 21.00 -22.67 32.23
C GLU A 136 20.16 -23.58 33.12
N MET A 137 19.76 -23.09 34.29
CA MET A 137 18.90 -23.79 35.23
C MET A 137 17.53 -24.14 34.64
N GLN A 138 16.87 -23.17 33.93
CA GLN A 138 15.60 -23.43 33.26
C GLN A 138 15.71 -24.52 32.19
N VAL A 139 16.83 -24.56 31.45
CA VAL A 139 17.07 -25.60 30.46
C VAL A 139 17.26 -26.96 31.17
N LYS A 140 18.06 -27.03 32.24
CA LYS A 140 18.26 -28.26 33.01
C LYS A 140 16.96 -28.79 33.62
N GLU A 141 16.15 -27.93 34.20
CA GLU A 141 14.84 -28.28 34.77
C GLU A 141 13.87 -28.84 33.72
N SER A 142 13.93 -28.35 32.46
CA SER A 142 13.07 -28.82 31.38
C SER A 142 13.31 -30.31 31.04
N PHE A 143 14.47 -30.87 31.35
CA PHE A 143 14.80 -32.27 31.12
C PHE A 143 14.21 -33.21 32.18
N SER A 144 13.54 -32.70 33.22
CA SER A 144 12.97 -33.54 34.29
C SER A 144 11.78 -34.39 33.80
N SER A 145 11.03 -33.91 32.78
CA SER A 145 9.97 -34.69 32.13
C SER A 145 9.67 -34.20 30.71
N ALA A 146 9.09 -35.10 29.88
CA ALA A 146 8.63 -34.75 28.54
C ALA A 146 7.61 -33.58 28.53
N GLU A 147 6.76 -33.51 29.57
CA GLU A 147 5.78 -32.44 29.72
C GLU A 147 6.42 -31.07 29.97
N GLN A 148 7.43 -31.03 30.86
CA GLN A 148 8.17 -29.80 31.13
C GLN A 148 9.01 -29.35 29.92
N MET A 149 9.63 -30.27 29.20
CA MET A 149 10.34 -29.99 28.00
C MET A 149 9.39 -29.41 26.92
N ASN A 150 8.23 -30.03 26.72
CA ASN A 150 7.22 -29.53 25.80
C ASN A 150 6.73 -28.12 26.21
N GLY A 151 6.51 -27.90 27.51
CA GLY A 151 6.14 -26.59 28.06
C GLY A 151 7.19 -25.51 27.74
N PHE A 152 8.46 -25.83 28.00
CA PHE A 152 9.58 -24.92 27.72
C PHE A 152 9.70 -24.57 26.21
N LEU A 153 9.67 -25.60 25.36
CA LEU A 153 9.76 -25.40 23.91
C LEU A 153 8.56 -24.62 23.37
N SER A 154 7.35 -24.94 23.84
CA SER A 154 6.12 -24.23 23.43
C SER A 154 6.11 -22.78 23.90
N MET A 155 6.65 -22.48 25.09
CA MET A 155 6.79 -21.10 25.56
C MET A 155 7.69 -20.27 24.63
N ILE A 156 8.84 -20.81 24.24
CA ILE A 156 9.76 -20.14 23.33
C ILE A 156 9.07 -19.91 21.96
N GLN A 157 8.53 -20.98 21.39
CA GLN A 157 7.86 -20.95 20.11
C GLN A 157 6.75 -19.90 20.08
N ASN A 158 5.79 -19.98 21.00
CA ASN A 158 4.66 -19.05 21.05
C ASN A 158 5.10 -17.61 21.23
N SER A 159 6.12 -17.35 22.02
CA SER A 159 6.67 -16.03 22.26
C SER A 159 7.29 -15.42 21.01
N VAL A 160 8.12 -16.17 20.29
CA VAL A 160 8.79 -15.72 19.07
C VAL A 160 7.77 -15.58 17.96
N GLU A 161 6.86 -16.55 17.78
CA GLU A 161 5.82 -16.53 16.76
C GLU A 161 4.89 -15.34 16.88
N LYS A 162 4.36 -15.08 18.08
CA LYS A 162 3.49 -13.92 18.32
C LYS A 162 4.20 -12.61 17.98
N SER A 163 5.45 -12.47 18.41
CA SER A 163 6.24 -11.28 18.13
C SER A 163 6.52 -11.11 16.63
N LEU A 164 6.83 -12.21 15.92
CA LEU A 164 7.05 -12.21 14.47
C LEU A 164 5.78 -11.80 13.72
N THR A 165 4.63 -12.38 14.06
CA THR A 165 3.34 -12.04 13.42
C THR A 165 3.01 -10.56 13.57
N VAL A 166 3.13 -10.02 14.79
CA VAL A 166 2.87 -8.61 15.07
C VAL A 166 3.79 -7.70 14.25
N LYS A 167 5.06 -8.07 14.11
CA LYS A 167 6.03 -7.26 13.34
C LYS A 167 5.78 -7.31 11.84
N ILE A 168 5.46 -8.48 11.30
CA ILE A 168 5.11 -8.62 9.87
C ILE A 168 3.81 -7.88 9.59
N ASP A 169 2.77 -8.03 10.41
CA ASP A 169 1.51 -7.32 10.25
C ASP A 169 1.71 -5.79 10.30
N SER A 170 2.54 -5.33 11.24
CA SER A 170 2.93 -3.91 11.30
C SER A 170 3.64 -3.42 10.03
N LEU A 171 4.49 -4.25 9.41
CA LEU A 171 5.17 -3.91 8.15
C LEU A 171 4.18 -3.87 6.97
N VAL A 172 3.28 -4.84 6.90
CA VAL A 172 2.20 -4.91 5.91
C VAL A 172 1.34 -3.64 5.98
N MET A 173 0.83 -3.31 7.17
CA MET A 173 0.02 -2.11 7.36
C MET A 173 0.79 -0.82 7.08
N ARG A 174 2.07 -0.76 7.45
CA ARG A 174 2.93 0.38 7.12
C ARG A 174 3.11 0.55 5.61
N THR A 175 3.25 -0.54 4.86
CA THR A 175 3.38 -0.50 3.40
C THR A 175 2.10 0.01 2.75
N ILE A 176 0.94 -0.51 3.16
CA ILE A 176 -0.37 -0.05 2.67
C ILE A 176 -0.58 1.44 2.99
N ASN A 177 -0.37 1.84 4.24
CA ASN A 177 -0.55 3.23 4.67
C ASN A 177 0.36 4.19 3.91
N ARG A 178 1.58 3.76 3.61
CA ARG A 178 2.49 4.53 2.78
C ARG A 178 2.00 4.61 1.33
N GLY A 179 1.49 3.52 0.75
CA GLY A 179 0.88 3.51 -0.58
C GLY A 179 -0.30 4.47 -0.69
N ILE A 180 -1.19 4.47 0.31
CA ILE A 180 -2.31 5.41 0.42
C ILE A 180 -1.80 6.86 0.46
N ALA A 181 -0.85 7.14 1.35
CA ALA A 181 -0.32 8.49 1.53
C ALA A 181 0.43 9.00 0.28
N GLU A 182 1.23 8.16 -0.37
CA GLU A 182 1.93 8.51 -1.62
C GLU A 182 0.93 8.75 -2.76
N THR A 183 -0.11 7.93 -2.91
CA THR A 183 -1.14 8.11 -3.95
C THR A 183 -1.90 9.43 -3.76
N ILE A 184 -2.35 9.73 -2.55
CA ILE A 184 -3.08 10.99 -2.28
C ILE A 184 -2.14 12.20 -2.44
N ASN A 185 -0.92 12.14 -1.88
CA ASN A 185 0.02 13.25 -1.96
C ASN A 185 0.46 13.60 -3.39
N ASN A 186 0.54 12.61 -4.28
CA ASN A 186 0.88 12.83 -5.69
C ASN A 186 -0.35 13.19 -6.55
N SER A 187 -1.56 12.94 -6.07
CA SER A 187 -2.79 13.18 -6.83
C SER A 187 -3.55 14.44 -6.40
N ILE A 188 -3.34 14.89 -5.16
CA ILE A 188 -4.06 16.03 -4.58
C ILE A 188 -3.05 16.99 -3.96
N PRO A 189 -3.11 18.28 -4.29
CA PRO A 189 -2.27 19.30 -3.66
C PRO A 189 -2.53 19.44 -2.17
N ASP A 190 -1.50 19.83 -1.43
CA ASP A 190 -1.60 20.11 0.00
C ASP A 190 -2.69 21.14 0.32
N GLY A 191 -3.52 20.83 1.31
CA GLY A 191 -4.62 21.67 1.74
C GLY A 191 -5.87 21.59 0.88
N LEU A 192 -5.91 20.72 -0.15
CA LEU A 192 -7.06 20.58 -1.05
C LEU A 192 -7.76 19.21 -0.96
N ILE A 193 -7.41 18.41 0.03
CA ILE A 193 -7.90 17.02 0.16
C ILE A 193 -9.44 16.93 0.23
N GLY A 194 -10.11 17.95 0.75
CA GLY A 194 -11.57 18.03 0.80
C GLY A 194 -12.20 18.67 -0.45
N ASN A 195 -11.44 19.45 -1.21
CA ASN A 195 -11.94 20.27 -2.31
C ASN A 195 -11.83 19.61 -3.68
N ILE A 196 -10.95 18.63 -3.82
CA ILE A 196 -10.63 17.97 -5.08
C ILE A 196 -10.83 16.47 -4.93
N SER A 197 -11.33 15.85 -5.99
CA SER A 197 -11.41 14.40 -6.15
C SER A 197 -10.79 14.04 -7.49
N THR A 198 -9.88 13.07 -7.49
CA THR A 198 -9.23 12.57 -8.71
C THR A 198 -9.53 11.08 -8.90
N PRO A 199 -9.37 10.51 -10.09
CA PRO A 199 -9.57 9.07 -10.31
C PRO A 199 -8.69 8.18 -9.43
N LYS A 200 -7.52 8.67 -8.99
CA LYS A 200 -6.56 7.96 -8.13
C LYS A 200 -6.85 8.13 -6.64
N ALA A 201 -7.40 9.29 -6.27
CA ALA A 201 -7.74 9.67 -4.89
C ALA A 201 -9.16 10.23 -4.85
N VAL A 202 -10.12 9.35 -4.59
CA VAL A 202 -11.55 9.60 -4.74
C VAL A 202 -12.14 10.08 -3.42
N ASN A 203 -12.50 11.36 -3.35
CA ASN A 203 -13.28 11.89 -2.24
C ASN A 203 -14.77 11.60 -2.48
N LEU A 204 -15.25 10.50 -1.89
CA LEU A 204 -16.63 10.03 -2.05
C LEU A 204 -17.66 11.05 -1.56
N LEU A 205 -17.33 11.76 -0.48
CA LEU A 205 -18.22 12.77 0.10
C LEU A 205 -18.40 13.96 -0.83
N LYS A 206 -17.29 14.44 -1.42
CA LYS A 206 -17.34 15.52 -2.41
C LYS A 206 -18.17 15.11 -3.63
N LEU A 207 -17.92 13.93 -4.19
CA LEU A 207 -18.67 13.44 -5.35
C LEU A 207 -20.17 13.33 -5.05
N TYR A 208 -20.51 12.80 -3.88
CA TYR A 208 -21.92 12.69 -3.45
C TYR A 208 -22.59 14.06 -3.29
N ASN A 209 -21.94 14.99 -2.60
CA ASN A 209 -22.46 16.33 -2.38
C ASN A 209 -22.65 17.08 -3.70
N ASP A 210 -21.70 16.94 -4.63
CA ASP A 210 -21.74 17.57 -5.94
C ASP A 210 -22.83 16.98 -6.85
N GLU A 211 -23.00 15.64 -6.84
CA GLU A 211 -23.96 14.92 -7.68
C GLU A 211 -25.41 15.21 -7.24
N TYR A 212 -25.66 15.19 -5.94
CA TYR A 212 -26.99 15.33 -5.38
C TYR A 212 -27.28 16.72 -4.81
N ASN A 213 -26.37 17.67 -4.99
CA ASN A 213 -26.44 19.04 -4.45
C ASN A 213 -26.74 19.04 -2.92
N LYS A 214 -25.99 18.19 -2.19
CA LYS A 214 -26.09 18.02 -0.74
C LYS A 214 -24.96 18.77 -0.03
N THR A 215 -25.10 18.91 1.29
CA THR A 215 -24.09 19.52 2.18
C THR A 215 -23.79 18.60 3.36
N LEU A 216 -23.69 17.28 3.07
CA LEU A 216 -23.32 16.29 4.07
C LEU A 216 -21.87 16.50 4.50
N ASP A 217 -21.58 16.39 5.80
CA ASP A 217 -20.23 16.46 6.33
C ASP A 217 -19.61 15.08 6.61
N ALA A 218 -18.30 15.01 6.75
CA ALA A 218 -17.56 13.76 6.95
C ALA A 218 -17.91 13.07 8.28
N ALA A 219 -18.32 13.80 9.31
CA ALA A 219 -18.70 13.23 10.61
C ALA A 219 -20.03 12.46 10.55
N HIS A 220 -20.93 12.89 9.69
CA HIS A 220 -22.25 12.29 9.52
C HIS A 220 -22.35 11.35 8.32
N ALA A 221 -21.36 11.35 7.42
CA ALA A 221 -21.36 10.55 6.19
C ALA A 221 -21.57 9.05 6.45
N MET A 222 -20.97 8.50 7.52
CA MET A 222 -21.09 7.08 7.86
C MET A 222 -22.47 6.67 8.39
N TYR A 223 -23.35 7.63 8.64
CA TYR A 223 -24.71 7.39 9.14
C TYR A 223 -25.80 7.71 8.09
N ASP A 224 -25.40 8.24 6.92
CA ASP A 224 -26.31 8.55 5.81
C ASP A 224 -26.42 7.35 4.86
N ILE A 225 -27.62 6.77 4.74
CA ILE A 225 -27.87 5.55 3.96
C ILE A 225 -27.64 5.81 2.46
N ASP A 226 -28.05 6.97 1.96
CA ASP A 226 -27.94 7.30 0.54
C ASP A 226 -26.49 7.53 0.14
N PHE A 227 -25.73 8.16 1.02
CA PHE A 227 -24.27 8.28 0.84
C PHE A 227 -23.57 6.92 0.79
N ILE A 228 -23.91 6.01 1.71
CA ILE A 228 -23.29 4.68 1.78
C ILE A 228 -23.59 3.87 0.50
N ARG A 229 -24.81 3.92 0.00
CA ARG A 229 -25.21 3.29 -1.27
C ARG A 229 -24.44 3.88 -2.45
N TYR A 230 -24.33 5.20 -2.50
CA TYR A 230 -23.55 5.89 -3.53
C TYR A 230 -22.08 5.52 -3.47
N ALA A 231 -21.48 5.48 -2.28
CA ALA A 231 -20.10 5.09 -2.08
C ALA A 231 -19.81 3.66 -2.58
N ALA A 232 -20.68 2.71 -2.23
CA ALA A 232 -20.60 1.34 -2.72
C ALA A 232 -20.70 1.27 -4.26
N TYR A 233 -21.63 2.02 -4.85
CA TYR A 233 -21.79 2.12 -6.31
C TYR A 233 -20.51 2.65 -6.98
N VAL A 234 -19.94 3.76 -6.50
CA VAL A 234 -18.73 4.36 -7.07
C VAL A 234 -17.55 3.38 -7.00
N MET A 235 -17.40 2.67 -5.88
CA MET A 235 -16.35 1.67 -5.73
C MET A 235 -16.50 0.52 -6.73
N MET A 236 -17.72 -0.01 -6.93
CA MET A 236 -17.98 -1.07 -7.91
C MET A 236 -17.70 -0.61 -9.33
N VAL A 237 -18.15 0.58 -9.71
CA VAL A 237 -17.88 1.14 -11.05
C VAL A 237 -16.39 1.35 -11.27
N THR A 238 -15.66 1.82 -10.25
CA THR A 238 -14.22 2.00 -10.33
C THR A 238 -13.51 0.66 -10.55
N LYS A 239 -13.91 -0.39 -9.82
CA LYS A 239 -13.40 -1.77 -10.03
C LYS A 239 -13.54 -2.20 -11.49
N GLU A 240 -14.72 -2.03 -12.08
CA GLU A 240 -14.97 -2.40 -13.49
C GLU A 240 -14.13 -1.55 -14.45
N ARG A 241 -13.96 -0.26 -14.17
CA ARG A 241 -13.16 0.64 -15.01
C ARG A 241 -11.67 0.32 -14.95
N MET A 242 -11.13 -0.08 -13.80
CA MET A 242 -9.73 -0.48 -13.64
C MET A 242 -9.38 -1.72 -14.47
N SER A 243 -10.37 -2.54 -14.86
CA SER A 243 -10.17 -3.70 -15.75
C SER A 243 -9.88 -3.33 -17.20
N LYS A 244 -10.05 -2.06 -17.57
CA LYS A 244 -9.79 -1.53 -18.92
C LYS A 244 -8.48 -0.78 -18.95
N LEU A 245 -7.82 -0.83 -20.11
CA LEU A 245 -6.58 -0.08 -20.34
C LEU A 245 -6.80 1.41 -20.12
N SER A 246 -6.05 2.00 -19.19
CA SER A 246 -6.17 3.41 -18.84
C SER A 246 -4.92 3.91 -18.12
N THR A 247 -4.62 5.21 -18.30
CA THR A 247 -3.59 5.94 -17.55
C THR A 247 -4.14 6.61 -16.29
N LEU A 248 -5.47 6.58 -16.08
CA LEU A 248 -6.17 7.37 -15.05
C LEU A 248 -5.93 6.88 -13.62
N TYR A 249 -5.64 5.59 -13.41
CA TYR A 249 -5.64 4.96 -12.10
C TYR A 249 -4.26 4.73 -11.50
N ASN A 250 -3.20 5.21 -12.16
CA ASN A 250 -1.84 5.13 -11.64
C ASN A 250 -1.15 6.50 -11.65
N VAL A 251 -0.27 6.72 -10.67
CA VAL A 251 0.44 8.00 -10.52
C VAL A 251 1.48 8.20 -11.62
N GLY A 252 2.04 7.11 -12.14
CA GLY A 252 3.03 7.16 -13.22
C GLY A 252 2.46 7.42 -14.61
N GLU A 253 1.14 7.56 -14.75
CA GLU A 253 0.42 7.81 -16.02
C GLU A 253 0.80 6.82 -17.14
N LYS A 254 0.92 5.55 -16.74
CA LYS A 254 1.22 4.45 -17.64
C LYS A 254 -0.05 3.74 -18.08
N ASP A 255 -0.06 3.25 -19.31
CA ASP A 255 -1.15 2.40 -19.79
C ASP A 255 -1.17 1.09 -19.00
N ARG A 256 -2.17 0.93 -18.13
CA ARG A 256 -2.36 -0.22 -17.26
C ARG A 256 -3.81 -0.67 -17.24
N PHE A 257 -3.99 -1.96 -17.04
CA PHE A 257 -5.28 -2.56 -16.73
C PHE A 257 -5.08 -3.59 -15.62
N THR A 258 -6.07 -3.71 -14.74
CA THR A 258 -6.03 -4.66 -13.62
C THR A 258 -7.18 -5.64 -13.78
N PRO A 259 -6.91 -6.90 -14.17
CA PRO A 259 -7.92 -7.96 -14.21
C PRO A 259 -8.56 -8.18 -12.84
N ALA A 260 -9.80 -8.64 -12.80
CA ALA A 260 -10.54 -8.85 -11.55
C ALA A 260 -9.81 -9.78 -10.56
N ASP A 261 -9.09 -10.78 -11.08
CA ASP A 261 -8.33 -11.76 -10.28
C ASP A 261 -7.03 -11.19 -9.69
N SER A 262 -6.53 -10.09 -10.25
CA SER A 262 -5.32 -9.40 -9.81
C SER A 262 -5.63 -8.14 -8.98
N LEU A 263 -6.91 -7.83 -8.78
CA LEU A 263 -7.33 -6.67 -8.02
C LEU A 263 -7.50 -7.01 -6.55
N HIS A 264 -6.76 -6.33 -5.71
CA HIS A 264 -6.91 -6.38 -4.26
C HIS A 264 -7.66 -5.17 -3.74
N CYS A 265 -8.54 -5.40 -2.75
CA CYS A 265 -9.25 -4.35 -2.04
C CYS A 265 -9.02 -4.51 -0.54
N VAL A 266 -8.58 -3.46 0.11
CA VAL A 266 -8.47 -3.39 1.57
C VAL A 266 -9.42 -2.30 2.06
N MET A 267 -10.29 -2.64 3.01
CA MET A 267 -11.36 -1.77 3.46
C MET A 267 -11.42 -1.66 4.97
N LEU A 268 -11.78 -0.48 5.46
CA LEU A 268 -12.06 -0.27 6.88
C LEU A 268 -13.28 -1.11 7.31
N ALA A 269 -13.12 -1.89 8.37
CA ALA A 269 -14.15 -2.82 8.84
C ALA A 269 -15.47 -2.11 9.18
N ASP A 270 -15.40 -0.92 9.80
CA ASP A 270 -16.58 -0.12 10.14
C ASP A 270 -17.39 0.25 8.88
N PHE A 271 -16.69 0.69 7.82
CA PHE A 271 -17.38 1.03 6.57
C PHE A 271 -18.05 -0.20 5.94
N ARG A 272 -17.37 -1.35 5.91
CA ARG A 272 -17.96 -2.60 5.42
C ARG A 272 -19.19 -3.01 6.21
N LYS A 273 -19.13 -2.94 7.55
CA LYS A 273 -20.25 -3.29 8.40
C LYS A 273 -21.42 -2.32 8.26
N THR A 274 -21.14 -1.05 8.04
CA THR A 274 -22.16 -0.05 7.76
C THR A 274 -22.89 -0.36 6.44
N ILE A 275 -22.17 -0.75 5.39
CA ILE A 275 -22.78 -1.22 4.13
C ILE A 275 -23.66 -2.46 4.39
N ASP A 276 -23.15 -3.46 5.10
CA ASP A 276 -23.89 -4.69 5.39
C ASP A 276 -25.18 -4.38 6.15
N VAL A 277 -25.16 -3.49 7.15
CA VAL A 277 -26.34 -3.13 7.95
C VAL A 277 -27.34 -2.28 7.18
N PHE A 278 -26.89 -1.22 6.52
CA PHE A 278 -27.82 -0.26 5.90
C PHE A 278 -28.25 -0.63 4.48
N CYS A 279 -27.39 -1.27 3.70
CA CYS A 279 -27.74 -1.63 2.33
C CYS A 279 -28.43 -2.99 2.24
N LYS A 280 -27.93 -4.01 2.96
CA LYS A 280 -28.50 -5.35 2.89
C LYS A 280 -29.79 -5.50 3.70
N ALA A 281 -29.86 -4.89 4.88
CA ALA A 281 -31.04 -4.98 5.74
C ALA A 281 -32.32 -4.38 5.12
N SER A 282 -32.18 -3.43 4.19
CA SER A 282 -33.29 -2.80 3.48
C SER A 282 -33.60 -3.41 2.11
N THR A 283 -32.89 -4.48 1.71
CA THR A 283 -33.02 -5.08 0.39
C THR A 283 -33.62 -6.48 0.50
N PHE A 284 -34.66 -6.75 -0.30
CA PHE A 284 -35.36 -8.03 -0.31
C PHE A 284 -34.48 -9.21 -0.77
N ASN A 285 -33.38 -8.93 -1.48
CA ASN A 285 -32.42 -9.91 -1.95
C ASN A 285 -30.99 -9.37 -1.78
N GLU A 286 -30.24 -9.93 -0.84
CA GLU A 286 -28.87 -9.54 -0.52
C GLU A 286 -27.91 -9.64 -1.71
N SER A 287 -28.21 -10.51 -2.69
CA SER A 287 -27.39 -10.69 -3.90
C SER A 287 -27.36 -9.46 -4.83
N PHE A 288 -28.31 -8.53 -4.69
CA PHE A 288 -28.34 -7.29 -5.48
C PHE A 288 -27.45 -6.18 -4.92
N VAL A 289 -26.95 -6.32 -3.70
CA VAL A 289 -26.00 -5.36 -3.13
C VAL A 289 -24.59 -5.83 -3.41
N GLY A 290 -24.06 -5.41 -4.54
CA GLY A 290 -22.65 -5.64 -4.89
C GLY A 290 -21.75 -4.77 -4.01
N VAL A 291 -20.78 -5.40 -3.35
CA VAL A 291 -19.67 -4.70 -2.66
C VAL A 291 -18.40 -5.45 -3.07
N PRO A 292 -17.31 -4.76 -3.38
CA PRO A 292 -16.05 -5.43 -3.70
C PRO A 292 -15.64 -6.41 -2.59
N ASP A 293 -15.18 -7.59 -2.94
CA ASP A 293 -14.51 -8.47 -1.98
C ASP A 293 -13.29 -7.73 -1.45
N ALA A 294 -13.19 -7.65 -0.12
CA ALA A 294 -12.17 -6.85 0.53
C ALA A 294 -11.63 -7.54 1.78
N GLU A 295 -10.35 -7.38 1.99
CA GLU A 295 -9.71 -7.68 3.25
C GLU A 295 -10.02 -6.55 4.25
N LEU A 296 -10.45 -6.92 5.46
CA LEU A 296 -10.95 -5.95 6.42
C LEU A 296 -9.89 -5.60 7.44
N VAL A 297 -9.68 -4.30 7.62
CA VAL A 297 -8.80 -3.77 8.67
C VAL A 297 -9.64 -3.03 9.72
N PRO A 298 -9.40 -3.28 11.01
CA PRO A 298 -10.16 -2.62 12.08
C PRO A 298 -9.80 -1.14 12.23
N TYR A 299 -8.59 -0.77 11.87
CA TYR A 299 -8.05 0.59 11.88
C TYR A 299 -6.79 0.66 11.01
N TRP A 300 -6.51 1.83 10.42
CA TRP A 300 -5.32 2.00 9.59
C TRP A 300 -4.04 2.13 10.41
N GLN A 301 -4.10 2.83 11.54
CA GLN A 301 -2.99 3.01 12.48
C GLN A 301 -3.47 2.99 13.93
N GLY A 302 -2.56 2.74 14.85
CA GLY A 302 -2.84 2.79 16.29
C GLY A 302 -2.92 1.43 16.96
N SER A 303 -3.39 1.43 18.20
CA SER A 303 -3.47 0.23 19.07
C SER A 303 -4.91 -0.20 19.36
N GLY A 304 -5.89 0.35 18.67
CA GLY A 304 -7.31 0.09 18.93
C GLY A 304 -7.82 0.65 20.27
N LYS A 305 -7.15 1.62 20.86
CA LYS A 305 -7.58 2.25 22.12
C LYS A 305 -8.71 3.25 21.94
N ASN A 306 -8.77 3.91 20.77
CA ASN A 306 -9.81 4.82 20.36
C ASN A 306 -10.53 4.23 19.15
N TYR A 307 -11.88 4.20 19.23
CA TYR A 307 -12.73 3.64 18.18
C TYR A 307 -13.60 4.72 17.51
N SER A 308 -13.24 6.00 17.65
CA SER A 308 -13.89 7.05 16.87
C SER A 308 -13.53 6.93 15.40
N PHE A 309 -14.45 7.25 14.50
CA PHE A 309 -14.23 7.19 13.06
C PHE A 309 -12.99 7.99 12.63
N ASN A 310 -12.74 9.15 13.23
CA ASN A 310 -11.56 9.96 12.95
C ASN A 310 -10.26 9.22 13.29
N ASP A 311 -10.20 8.51 14.42
CA ASP A 311 -8.98 7.82 14.85
C ASP A 311 -8.70 6.58 14.01
N ILE A 312 -9.72 5.75 13.75
CA ILE A 312 -9.56 4.51 12.99
C ILE A 312 -9.31 4.73 11.50
N SER A 313 -9.81 5.84 10.95
CA SER A 313 -9.69 6.20 9.53
C SER A 313 -8.48 7.09 9.21
N THR A 314 -7.67 7.45 10.22
CA THR A 314 -6.54 8.37 10.06
C THR A 314 -5.24 7.65 9.80
N ILE A 315 -4.45 8.18 8.85
CA ILE A 315 -3.11 7.72 8.49
C ILE A 315 -2.14 8.89 8.66
N LYS A 316 -1.03 8.65 9.39
CA LYS A 316 0.06 9.61 9.58
C LYS A 316 1.36 8.98 9.11
N VAL A 317 1.93 9.48 8.04
CA VAL A 317 3.13 8.93 7.40
C VAL A 317 4.10 10.04 7.07
N LYS A 318 5.40 9.76 7.22
CA LYS A 318 6.48 10.62 6.72
C LYS A 318 6.88 10.17 5.32
N LEU A 319 6.67 11.03 4.34
CA LEU A 319 7.07 10.78 2.96
C LEU A 319 8.36 11.51 2.63
N PRO A 320 9.26 10.92 1.83
CA PRO A 320 10.44 11.62 1.34
C PRO A 320 10.02 12.74 0.37
N THR A 321 10.64 13.92 0.49
CA THR A 321 10.45 15.04 -0.43
C THR A 321 11.59 15.08 -1.43
N GLY A 322 11.37 14.58 -2.65
CA GLY A 322 12.27 14.74 -3.81
C GLY A 322 13.72 14.31 -3.55
N SER A 323 14.63 15.24 -3.46
CA SER A 323 16.07 14.98 -3.27
C SER A 323 16.51 15.22 -1.83
N GLY A 324 17.09 14.22 -1.20
CA GLY A 324 17.76 14.32 0.10
C GLY A 324 17.06 13.61 1.26
N THR A 325 17.48 13.91 2.48
CA THR A 325 16.97 13.33 3.73
C THR A 325 15.72 14.03 4.27
N GLN A 326 15.17 15.00 3.53
CA GLN A 326 13.99 15.75 3.98
C GLN A 326 12.74 14.90 3.84
N THR A 327 11.90 14.96 4.87
CA THR A 327 10.62 14.25 4.90
C THR A 327 9.49 15.24 5.17
N LYS A 328 8.33 14.99 4.55
CA LYS A 328 7.09 15.71 4.78
C LYS A 328 6.15 14.84 5.62
N ASP A 329 5.57 15.44 6.66
CA ASP A 329 4.52 14.78 7.43
C ASP A 329 3.20 14.88 6.64
N VAL A 330 2.62 13.71 6.30
CA VAL A 330 1.32 13.59 5.64
C VAL A 330 0.33 12.99 6.63
N ASN A 331 -0.74 13.73 6.90
CA ASN A 331 -1.82 13.33 7.79
C ASN A 331 -3.14 13.33 7.01
N ILE A 332 -3.75 12.17 6.86
CA ILE A 332 -4.97 11.96 6.10
C ILE A 332 -5.98 11.29 7.01
N SER A 333 -7.18 11.84 7.12
CA SER A 333 -8.30 11.26 7.85
C SER A 333 -9.43 10.87 6.90
N GLY A 334 -10.32 9.99 7.35
CA GLY A 334 -11.48 9.58 6.58
C GLY A 334 -11.20 8.54 5.50
N VAL A 335 -10.06 7.83 5.56
CA VAL A 335 -9.75 6.77 4.59
C VAL A 335 -10.68 5.58 4.81
N LEU A 336 -11.42 5.19 3.77
CA LEU A 336 -12.39 4.09 3.79
C LEU A 336 -11.84 2.81 3.19
N ALA A 337 -11.21 2.91 2.03
CA ALA A 337 -10.69 1.75 1.31
C ALA A 337 -9.55 2.12 0.35
N ILE A 338 -8.78 1.12 -0.03
CA ILE A 338 -7.83 1.17 -1.12
C ILE A 338 -8.04 -0.03 -2.05
N MET A 339 -8.03 0.21 -3.35
CA MET A 339 -7.97 -0.81 -4.40
C MET A 339 -6.65 -0.71 -5.14
N PHE A 340 -5.99 -1.81 -5.39
CA PHE A 340 -4.70 -1.82 -6.05
C PHE A 340 -4.45 -3.12 -6.81
N ASP A 341 -3.57 -3.04 -7.81
CA ASP A 341 -3.09 -4.19 -8.55
C ASP A 341 -2.15 -5.05 -7.70
N ASN A 342 -2.17 -6.37 -7.88
CA ASN A 342 -1.28 -7.31 -7.18
C ASN A 342 0.21 -6.90 -7.28
N ASP A 343 0.59 -6.30 -8.40
CA ASP A 343 1.95 -5.86 -8.65
C ASP A 343 2.25 -4.45 -8.13
N ALA A 344 1.27 -3.76 -7.53
CA ALA A 344 1.45 -2.39 -7.06
C ALA A 344 2.20 -2.31 -5.74
N MET A 345 2.02 -3.27 -4.84
CA MET A 345 2.75 -3.30 -3.58
C MET A 345 2.89 -4.73 -3.05
N GLY A 346 3.98 -4.97 -2.33
CA GLY A 346 4.23 -6.28 -1.75
C GLY A 346 5.20 -6.24 -0.59
N VAL A 347 5.09 -7.27 0.27
CA VAL A 347 5.99 -7.55 1.39
C VAL A 347 6.50 -8.98 1.26
N ALA A 348 7.81 -9.14 1.24
CA ALA A 348 8.46 -10.44 1.10
C ALA A 348 9.28 -10.77 2.35
N ASN A 349 9.20 -12.03 2.78
CA ASN A 349 10.11 -12.57 3.79
C ASN A 349 11.41 -13.00 3.10
N LEU A 350 12.53 -12.40 3.49
CA LEU A 350 13.84 -12.70 2.90
C LEU A 350 14.57 -13.78 3.70
N SER A 351 15.61 -13.43 4.42
CA SER A 351 16.40 -14.39 5.17
C SER A 351 16.04 -14.43 6.65
N ARG A 352 16.17 -15.58 7.26
CA ARG A 352 15.96 -15.81 8.69
C ARG A 352 17.20 -16.44 9.29
N ARG A 353 17.66 -15.94 10.44
CA ARG A 353 18.84 -16.45 11.12
C ARG A 353 18.69 -16.34 12.62
N VAL A 354 19.24 -17.29 13.33
CA VAL A 354 19.33 -17.32 14.79
C VAL A 354 20.76 -17.37 15.20
N THR A 355 21.15 -16.53 16.15
CA THR A 355 22.47 -16.55 16.77
C THR A 355 22.30 -16.63 18.28
N THR A 356 23.12 -17.42 18.95
CA THR A 356 23.08 -17.63 20.40
C THR A 356 24.36 -17.11 21.02
N ASN A 357 24.24 -16.40 22.13
CA ASN A 357 25.35 -15.96 22.96
C ASN A 357 25.15 -16.47 24.39
N TYR A 358 26.25 -16.98 25.00
CA TYR A 358 26.26 -17.40 26.40
C TYR A 358 26.98 -16.39 27.28
N ASN A 359 26.35 -15.99 28.36
CA ASN A 359 26.95 -15.15 29.38
C ASN A 359 27.41 -16.02 30.58
N ALA A 360 28.71 -16.33 30.65
CA ALA A 360 29.27 -17.20 31.66
C ALA A 360 29.20 -16.63 33.11
N LYS A 361 29.12 -15.29 33.26
CA LYS A 361 29.04 -14.67 34.59
C LYS A 361 27.67 -14.81 35.23
N ALA A 362 26.62 -14.80 34.38
CA ALA A 362 25.23 -14.84 34.86
C ALA A 362 24.50 -16.12 34.41
N GLU A 363 25.21 -17.08 33.83
CA GLU A 363 24.75 -18.44 33.47
C GLU A 363 23.46 -18.44 32.66
N PHE A 364 23.37 -17.58 31.61
CA PHE A 364 22.24 -17.55 30.72
C PHE A 364 22.62 -17.51 29.24
N TYR A 365 21.74 -18.02 28.40
CA TYR A 365 21.81 -17.97 26.95
C TYR A 365 20.90 -16.88 26.42
N THR A 366 21.37 -16.06 25.47
CA THR A 366 20.56 -15.11 24.75
C THR A 366 20.51 -15.50 23.29
N ASN A 367 19.31 -15.67 22.78
CA ASN A 367 19.03 -15.93 21.38
C ASN A 367 18.57 -14.67 20.68
N PHE A 368 19.20 -14.40 19.56
CA PHE A 368 18.87 -13.31 18.66
C PHE A 368 18.21 -13.91 17.43
N TYR A 369 16.88 -13.84 17.35
CA TYR A 369 16.11 -14.23 16.18
C TYR A 369 16.02 -13.06 15.25
N LYS A 370 16.76 -13.10 14.13
CA LYS A 370 16.79 -12.04 13.12
C LYS A 370 16.05 -12.49 11.89
N PHE A 371 15.19 -11.62 11.38
CA PHE A 371 14.55 -11.83 10.09
C PHE A 371 14.57 -10.56 9.24
N ASP A 372 14.86 -10.76 7.98
CA ASP A 372 14.87 -9.71 6.98
C ASP A 372 13.55 -9.74 6.22
N ALA A 373 12.95 -8.59 6.04
CA ALA A 373 11.76 -8.42 5.22
C ALA A 373 11.99 -7.33 4.19
N GLY A 374 11.62 -7.61 2.94
CA GLY A 374 11.62 -6.64 1.87
C GLY A 374 10.22 -6.08 1.66
N TYR A 375 10.11 -4.83 1.19
CA TYR A 375 8.83 -4.24 0.81
C TYR A 375 9.00 -3.29 -0.37
N TYR A 376 7.96 -3.17 -1.19
CA TYR A 376 7.96 -2.24 -2.31
C TYR A 376 6.57 -1.62 -2.53
N ILE A 377 6.57 -0.47 -3.18
CA ILE A 377 5.38 0.22 -3.68
C ILE A 377 5.73 0.71 -5.08
N ASP A 378 4.92 0.34 -6.06
CA ASP A 378 5.05 0.76 -7.45
C ASP A 378 3.85 1.62 -7.87
N LEU A 379 4.05 2.92 -7.88
CA LEU A 379 3.03 3.89 -8.28
C LEU A 379 2.76 3.92 -9.79
N ASN A 380 3.47 3.11 -10.59
CA ASN A 380 3.18 2.93 -12.01
C ASN A 380 2.07 1.91 -12.27
N GLU A 381 1.68 1.15 -11.24
CA GLU A 381 0.54 0.25 -11.29
C GLU A 381 -0.71 0.92 -10.73
N ASN A 382 -1.87 0.35 -11.04
CA ASN A 382 -3.15 0.93 -10.64
C ASN A 382 -3.33 0.90 -9.12
N ILE A 383 -3.54 2.08 -8.54
CA ILE A 383 -3.86 2.27 -7.12
C ILE A 383 -4.93 3.36 -7.01
N VAL A 384 -6.05 3.03 -6.37
CA VAL A 384 -7.14 3.97 -6.12
C VAL A 384 -7.48 3.98 -4.63
N VAL A 385 -7.49 5.17 -4.05
CA VAL A 385 -7.81 5.39 -2.63
C VAL A 385 -9.17 6.07 -2.51
N PHE A 386 -10.04 5.52 -1.66
CA PHE A 386 -11.35 6.08 -1.36
C PHE A 386 -11.37 6.66 0.05
N TYR A 387 -11.81 7.91 0.16
CA TYR A 387 -11.83 8.60 1.43
C TYR A 387 -13.02 9.58 1.51
N VAL A 388 -13.27 10.11 2.69
CA VAL A 388 -14.23 11.18 2.98
C VAL A 388 -13.52 12.35 3.63
N ALA A 389 -13.63 13.53 3.07
CA ALA A 389 -13.07 14.75 3.64
C ALA A 389 -13.97 15.94 3.33
N ASN A 390 -14.13 16.82 4.33
CA ASN A 390 -14.85 18.08 4.15
C ASN A 390 -14.04 19.02 3.29
N GLY A 391 -14.69 19.64 2.30
CA GLY A 391 -14.12 20.75 1.55
C GLY A 391 -14.11 22.04 2.37
N GLU A 392 -13.09 22.84 2.18
CA GLU A 392 -13.09 24.22 2.64
C GLU A 392 -13.85 25.09 1.63
N THR A 393 -14.47 26.16 2.13
CA THR A 393 -15.11 27.15 1.25
C THR A 393 -14.07 27.77 0.33
N GLY A 394 -14.27 27.66 -0.97
CA GLY A 394 -13.30 28.10 -1.97
C GLY A 394 -13.94 28.86 -3.14
N PHE A 395 -13.08 29.35 -4.00
CA PHE A 395 -13.43 30.03 -5.24
C PHE A 395 -13.43 29.06 -6.41
N LYS A 396 -14.37 29.23 -7.34
CA LYS A 396 -14.51 28.39 -8.54
C LYS A 396 -13.66 28.94 -9.69
N ILE A 397 -13.26 28.06 -10.59
CA ILE A 397 -12.67 28.40 -11.89
C ILE A 397 -13.73 28.06 -12.95
N ASP A 398 -14.23 29.11 -13.61
CA ASP A 398 -15.22 28.98 -14.68
C ASP A 398 -14.51 29.00 -16.04
N THR A 399 -14.65 27.93 -16.79
CA THR A 399 -14.09 27.72 -18.12
C THR A 399 -15.16 27.70 -19.22
N THR A 400 -16.42 28.02 -18.88
CA THR A 400 -17.55 27.95 -19.85
C THR A 400 -17.40 28.91 -21.03
N GLN A 401 -16.64 29.98 -20.85
CA GLN A 401 -16.36 30.99 -21.89
C GLN A 401 -14.93 30.87 -22.47
N ALA A 402 -14.23 29.79 -22.12
CA ALA A 402 -12.90 29.54 -22.68
C ALA A 402 -12.91 29.40 -24.20
N PRO A 403 -11.81 29.72 -24.90
CA PRO A 403 -11.73 29.59 -26.35
C PRO A 403 -12.08 28.16 -26.81
N SER A 404 -12.83 28.04 -27.89
CA SER A 404 -13.21 26.76 -28.48
C SER A 404 -11.99 25.92 -28.85
N GLY A 405 -12.00 24.64 -28.55
CA GLY A 405 -10.88 23.72 -28.81
C GLY A 405 -9.71 23.84 -27.84
N THR A 406 -9.87 24.56 -26.72
CA THR A 406 -8.88 24.61 -25.65
C THR A 406 -9.29 23.72 -24.49
N TYR A 407 -8.28 23.28 -23.76
CA TYR A 407 -8.44 22.53 -22.51
C TYR A 407 -7.74 23.28 -21.37
N THR A 408 -8.40 23.46 -20.26
CA THR A 408 -7.86 24.20 -19.11
C THR A 408 -7.62 23.27 -17.93
N SER A 409 -6.40 23.25 -17.43
CA SER A 409 -6.01 22.61 -16.18
C SER A 409 -5.37 23.62 -15.21
N ALA A 410 -5.19 23.22 -13.97
CA ALA A 410 -4.51 24.03 -12.96
C ALA A 410 -3.36 23.26 -12.34
N ILE A 411 -2.18 23.84 -12.30
CA ILE A 411 -1.07 23.34 -11.51
C ILE A 411 -1.11 24.04 -10.15
N ILE A 412 -1.36 23.25 -9.09
CA ILE A 412 -1.42 23.76 -7.73
C ILE A 412 -0.38 23.01 -6.90
N ARG A 413 0.61 23.75 -6.37
CA ARG A 413 1.71 23.16 -5.59
C ARG A 413 2.41 21.99 -6.30
N GLY A 414 2.52 22.07 -7.63
CA GLY A 414 3.20 21.07 -8.46
C GLY A 414 2.34 19.89 -8.92
N VAL A 415 1.08 19.82 -8.52
CA VAL A 415 0.12 18.82 -9.00
C VAL A 415 -0.76 19.43 -10.09
N ASP A 416 -0.84 18.79 -11.25
CA ASP A 416 -1.73 19.17 -12.35
C ASP A 416 -3.11 18.58 -12.11
N ILE A 417 -4.15 19.43 -12.22
CA ILE A 417 -5.53 19.09 -11.90
C ILE A 417 -6.43 19.54 -13.04
N ASP A 418 -7.25 18.63 -13.50
CA ASP A 418 -8.31 18.93 -14.44
C ASP A 418 -9.36 19.81 -13.75
N ILE A 419 -9.73 20.90 -14.43
CA ILE A 419 -10.72 21.82 -13.89
C ILE A 419 -12.09 21.47 -14.44
N ASP A 420 -12.98 21.15 -13.54
CA ASP A 420 -14.42 21.01 -13.79
C ASP A 420 -15.20 22.13 -13.09
N SER A 421 -16.51 22.23 -13.39
CA SER A 421 -17.40 23.22 -12.78
C SER A 421 -17.56 23.07 -11.27
N LYS A 422 -17.08 21.97 -10.70
CA LYS A 422 -17.18 21.58 -9.29
C LYS A 422 -15.88 21.81 -8.52
N THR A 423 -14.77 22.03 -9.22
CA THR A 423 -13.47 22.30 -8.61
C THR A 423 -13.50 23.64 -7.85
N SER A 424 -13.19 23.60 -6.55
CA SER A 424 -13.11 24.80 -5.73
C SER A 424 -11.73 24.90 -5.06
N ILE A 425 -11.17 26.11 -5.07
CA ILE A 425 -9.84 26.37 -4.53
C ILE A 425 -9.97 27.32 -3.33
N PRO A 426 -9.52 26.91 -2.14
CA PRO A 426 -9.55 27.77 -0.97
C PRO A 426 -8.81 29.09 -1.17
N SER A 427 -9.22 30.11 -0.40
CA SER A 427 -8.59 31.44 -0.44
C SER A 427 -7.09 31.37 -0.08
N GLY A 428 -6.29 32.17 -0.76
CA GLY A 428 -4.86 32.31 -0.47
C GLY A 428 -3.94 31.30 -1.16
N ILE A 429 -4.48 30.30 -1.88
CA ILE A 429 -3.67 29.29 -2.55
C ILE A 429 -3.15 29.83 -3.90
N PRO A 430 -1.84 29.69 -4.20
CA PRO A 430 -1.31 30.03 -5.53
C PRO A 430 -1.73 29.00 -6.57
N VAL A 431 -2.08 29.45 -7.76
CA VAL A 431 -2.53 28.61 -8.88
C VAL A 431 -1.84 29.04 -10.15
N LYS A 432 -1.33 28.09 -10.90
CA LYS A 432 -0.89 28.27 -12.29
C LYS A 432 -1.91 27.65 -13.22
N LEU A 433 -2.69 28.46 -13.90
CA LEU A 433 -3.60 27.95 -14.96
C LEU A 433 -2.81 27.62 -16.21
N VAL A 434 -3.15 26.49 -16.82
CA VAL A 434 -2.59 26.01 -18.08
C VAL A 434 -3.75 25.89 -19.07
N ILE A 435 -3.70 26.63 -20.17
CA ILE A 435 -4.70 26.60 -21.22
C ILE A 435 -4.03 25.99 -22.45
N SER A 436 -4.27 24.73 -22.68
CA SER A 436 -3.71 23.95 -23.79
C SER A 436 -4.49 24.21 -25.07
N SER A 437 -3.77 24.43 -26.17
CA SER A 437 -4.35 24.65 -27.51
C SER A 437 -3.44 24.03 -28.56
N PRO A 438 -3.95 23.28 -29.54
CA PRO A 438 -3.14 22.64 -30.57
C PRO A 438 -2.34 23.64 -31.43
N SER A 439 -2.79 24.89 -31.53
CA SER A 439 -2.13 26.00 -32.25
C SER A 439 -2.33 27.32 -31.50
N ALA A 440 -1.56 28.34 -31.87
CA ALA A 440 -1.78 29.69 -31.36
C ALA A 440 -3.19 30.18 -31.74
N LEU A 441 -3.88 30.75 -30.76
CA LEU A 441 -5.21 31.32 -30.97
C LEU A 441 -5.13 32.68 -31.68
N SER A 442 -6.19 33.08 -32.37
CA SER A 442 -6.28 34.40 -33.04
C SER A 442 -6.21 35.56 -32.07
N ALA A 443 -6.72 35.36 -30.84
CA ALA A 443 -6.57 36.28 -29.73
C ALA A 443 -6.17 35.49 -28.47
N LYS A 444 -5.31 36.10 -27.63
CA LYS A 444 -4.84 35.48 -26.39
C LYS A 444 -6.02 35.28 -25.42
N PRO A 445 -6.10 34.12 -24.75
CA PRO A 445 -7.15 33.92 -23.73
C PRO A 445 -7.08 35.01 -22.65
N VAL A 446 -8.22 35.39 -22.12
CA VAL A 446 -8.32 36.34 -21.02
C VAL A 446 -8.68 35.59 -19.75
N VAL A 447 -7.86 35.72 -18.70
CA VAL A 447 -8.13 35.19 -17.36
C VAL A 447 -8.46 36.36 -16.45
N LYS A 448 -9.58 36.29 -15.76
CA LYS A 448 -10.00 37.29 -14.78
C LYS A 448 -10.18 36.67 -13.41
N MET A 449 -9.75 37.35 -12.37
CA MET A 449 -10.11 37.04 -10.99
C MET A 449 -11.13 38.08 -10.53
N ASN A 450 -12.40 37.66 -10.38
CA ASN A 450 -13.56 38.53 -10.36
C ASN A 450 -13.63 39.38 -11.64
N THR A 451 -13.41 40.69 -11.54
CA THR A 451 -13.36 41.62 -12.70
C THR A 451 -11.92 42.01 -13.08
N SER A 452 -10.92 41.62 -12.28
CA SER A 452 -9.52 42.04 -12.50
C SER A 452 -8.81 41.08 -13.45
N PRO A 453 -8.32 41.56 -14.61
CA PRO A 453 -7.59 40.74 -15.56
C PRO A 453 -6.24 40.31 -14.98
N GLN A 454 -5.88 39.04 -15.24
CA GLN A 454 -4.61 38.44 -14.87
C GLN A 454 -3.70 38.33 -16.11
N THR A 455 -2.40 38.34 -15.89
CA THR A 455 -1.44 38.27 -16.98
C THR A 455 -1.32 36.85 -17.52
N VAL A 456 -1.68 36.65 -18.78
CA VAL A 456 -1.51 35.39 -19.49
C VAL A 456 -0.24 35.45 -20.34
N SER A 457 0.58 34.39 -20.33
CA SER A 457 1.79 34.26 -21.13
C SER A 457 1.52 34.32 -22.64
N ASP A 458 2.57 34.51 -23.44
CA ASP A 458 2.49 34.24 -24.86
C ASP A 458 2.34 32.72 -25.12
N TYR A 459 1.94 32.39 -26.35
CA TYR A 459 1.78 30.98 -26.72
C TYR A 459 3.13 30.28 -26.75
N ASP A 460 3.25 29.25 -25.95
CA ASP A 460 4.38 28.33 -25.95
C ASP A 460 4.15 27.29 -27.05
N SER A 461 4.84 27.42 -28.18
CA SER A 461 4.67 26.54 -29.35
C SER A 461 5.25 25.13 -29.11
N GLU A 462 6.23 25.00 -28.22
CA GLU A 462 6.84 23.71 -27.88
C GLU A 462 5.86 22.87 -27.03
N ASN A 463 5.28 23.47 -25.99
CA ASN A 463 4.33 22.81 -25.08
C ASN A 463 2.86 23.01 -25.49
N LYS A 464 2.56 23.72 -26.58
CA LYS A 464 1.22 23.98 -27.11
C LYS A 464 0.24 24.55 -26.09
N ARG A 465 0.65 25.58 -25.33
CA ARG A 465 -0.14 26.11 -24.21
C ARG A 465 0.10 27.58 -23.93
N TYR A 466 -0.88 28.20 -23.25
CA TYR A 466 -0.75 29.47 -22.56
C TYR A 466 -0.71 29.20 -21.05
N THR A 467 -0.08 30.07 -20.26
CA THR A 467 -0.06 29.94 -18.78
C THR A 467 -0.43 31.26 -18.12
N CYS A 468 -1.07 31.16 -16.96
CA CYS A 468 -1.40 32.30 -16.12
C CYS A 468 -1.06 31.97 -14.68
N ASP A 469 -0.11 32.70 -14.08
CA ASP A 469 0.32 32.51 -12.70
C ASP A 469 -0.44 33.46 -11.78
N ILE A 470 -1.24 32.91 -10.87
CA ILE A 470 -2.01 33.62 -9.84
C ILE A 470 -1.37 33.32 -8.51
N SER A 471 -0.76 34.33 -7.88
CA SER A 471 -0.02 34.18 -6.61
C SER A 471 -0.91 33.85 -5.42
N SER A 472 -2.17 34.25 -5.45
CA SER A 472 -3.15 34.00 -4.39
C SER A 472 -4.56 34.13 -4.93
N VAL A 473 -5.36 33.09 -4.81
CA VAL A 473 -6.78 33.11 -5.21
C VAL A 473 -7.59 33.81 -4.13
N THR A 474 -8.26 34.90 -4.48
CA THR A 474 -9.07 35.71 -3.55
C THR A 474 -10.50 35.91 -4.02
N ALA A 475 -10.81 35.45 -5.25
CA ALA A 475 -12.15 35.51 -5.85
C ALA A 475 -12.28 34.42 -6.95
N ASN A 476 -13.50 34.25 -7.48
CA ASN A 476 -13.74 33.34 -8.59
C ASN A 476 -12.91 33.78 -9.80
N ILE A 477 -12.43 32.76 -10.52
CA ILE A 477 -11.61 32.94 -11.72
C ILE A 477 -12.47 32.59 -12.93
N THR A 478 -12.42 33.40 -13.99
CA THR A 478 -13.05 33.09 -15.27
C THR A 478 -11.99 33.04 -16.37
N VAL A 479 -12.13 32.08 -17.28
CA VAL A 479 -11.31 31.96 -18.47
C VAL A 479 -12.21 32.27 -19.67
N GLU A 480 -11.86 33.30 -20.45
CA GLU A 480 -12.68 33.80 -21.55
C GLU A 480 -11.87 33.82 -22.86
N SER A 481 -12.59 33.80 -23.99
CA SER A 481 -11.98 34.07 -25.30
C SER A 481 -11.50 35.51 -25.37
N GLY A 482 -10.29 35.72 -25.89
CA GLY A 482 -9.81 37.07 -26.24
C GLY A 482 -10.65 37.70 -27.38
N THR A 483 -10.78 38.97 -27.33
CA THR A 483 -11.47 39.80 -28.38
C THR A 483 -10.47 40.31 -29.42
#